data_31ea0d82982775fbc2df2e8885465b00
#
_entry.id   31ea0d82982775fbc2df2e8885465b00
#
_cell.length_a   1.000
_cell.length_b   1.000
_cell.length_c   1.000
_cell.angle_alpha   90.00
_cell.angle_beta   90.00
_cell.angle_gamma   90.00
#
_symmetry.space_group_name_H-M   'P 1'
#
loop_
_entity.id
_entity.type
_entity.pdbx_description
1 polymer ?
#
loop_
_entity_poly.entity_id
_entity_poly.type
_entity_poly.pdbx_seq_one_letter_code
_entity_poly.pdbx_strand_id
1 'polypeptide(L)'
;ALSQNIAYSVRNAYKSINEIADELGVSPVYVESEAEFLYEYGFLLKKGDNFISNIIIDEADDEIIRIHDETYSKATALYADELFDALSTSGLLKDNRILGGKFGVFSMTTDPPKDENFLLWSLIPYITANSGRHLLKETVSFDEAAALRPDGGHNICSANVFIPDAPKPMY
;
A
#
# COMPACT_ATOMS: atom_id res chain seq x y z
N ALA A 1 15.59 -5.42 9.95
CA ALA A 1 16.37 -5.60 11.09
C ALA A 1 16.12 -4.61 12.22
N LEU A 2 17.13 -3.96 12.84
CA LEU A 2 16.91 -3.15 14.05
C LEU A 2 15.91 -2.00 13.84
N SER A 3 16.04 -1.25 12.76
CA SER A 3 15.13 -0.16 12.38
C SER A 3 13.66 -0.58 12.39
N GLN A 4 13.35 -1.71 11.78
CA GLN A 4 11.99 -2.24 11.70
C GLN A 4 11.46 -2.62 13.08
N ASN A 5 12.30 -3.25 13.91
CA ASN A 5 11.93 -3.64 15.26
C ASN A 5 11.70 -2.42 16.15
N ILE A 6 12.52 -1.36 16.02
CA ILE A 6 12.32 -0.09 16.72
C ILE A 6 10.98 0.53 16.30
N ALA A 7 10.74 0.70 14.99
CA ALA A 7 9.48 1.27 14.50
C ALA A 7 8.27 0.49 14.98
N TYR A 8 8.36 -0.84 15.00
CA TYR A 8 7.29 -1.71 15.52
C TYR A 8 7.10 -1.57 17.03
N SER A 9 8.17 -1.53 17.81
CA SER A 9 8.11 -1.36 19.27
C SER A 9 7.37 -0.08 19.68
N VAL A 10 7.55 1.00 18.94
CA VAL A 10 6.97 2.32 19.24
C VAL A 10 5.69 2.63 18.45
N ARG A 11 5.04 1.64 17.83
CA ARG A 11 3.91 1.88 16.94
C ARG A 11 2.66 2.44 17.62
N ASN A 12 2.43 2.07 18.88
CA ASN A 12 1.19 2.39 19.60
C ASN A 12 1.39 3.41 20.72
N ALA A 13 2.63 3.68 21.13
CA ALA A 13 2.93 4.58 22.25
C ALA A 13 4.33 5.17 22.16
N TYR A 14 4.50 6.36 22.72
CA TYR A 14 5.82 6.95 22.91
C TYR A 14 6.64 6.14 23.89
N LYS A 15 7.86 5.75 23.52
CA LYS A 15 8.83 5.05 24.36
C LYS A 15 10.18 5.73 24.35
N SER A 16 10.87 5.66 25.48
CA SER A 16 12.26 6.08 25.61
C SER A 16 13.22 5.06 25.00
N ILE A 17 14.46 5.47 24.77
CA ILE A 17 15.54 4.60 24.30
C ILE A 17 15.70 3.36 25.20
N ASN A 18 15.63 3.55 26.53
CA ASN A 18 15.78 2.44 27.48
C ASN A 18 14.63 1.44 27.39
N GLU A 19 13.38 1.91 27.29
CA GLU A 19 12.22 1.03 27.14
C GLU A 19 12.28 0.23 25.83
N ILE A 20 12.71 0.86 24.75
CA ILE A 20 12.90 0.17 23.46
C ILE A 20 14.03 -0.86 23.56
N ALA A 21 15.14 -0.49 24.16
CA ALA A 21 16.30 -1.35 24.34
C ALA A 21 15.99 -2.58 25.17
N ASP A 22 15.27 -2.40 26.27
CA ASP A 22 14.82 -3.49 27.16
C ASP A 22 13.86 -4.44 26.45
N GLU A 23 12.88 -3.89 25.69
CA GLU A 23 11.92 -4.69 24.92
C GLU A 23 12.58 -5.51 23.81
N LEU A 24 13.54 -4.92 23.11
CA LEU A 24 14.23 -5.57 22.01
C LEU A 24 15.44 -6.45 22.43
N GLY A 25 15.85 -6.36 23.70
CA GLY A 25 16.99 -7.09 24.22
C GLY A 25 18.32 -6.64 23.60
N VAL A 26 18.45 -5.33 23.28
CA VAL A 26 19.65 -4.75 22.64
C VAL A 26 20.21 -3.62 23.48
N SER A 27 21.50 -3.29 23.27
CA SER A 27 22.11 -2.18 24.00
C SER A 27 21.46 -0.84 23.63
N PRO A 28 21.17 0.04 24.63
CA PRO A 28 20.61 1.38 24.40
C PRO A 28 21.39 2.22 23.39
N VAL A 29 22.71 2.09 23.33
CA VAL A 29 23.57 2.83 22.39
C VAL A 29 23.21 2.56 20.92
N TYR A 30 22.92 1.30 20.60
CA TYR A 30 22.49 0.94 19.23
C TYR A 30 21.08 1.44 18.92
N VAL A 31 20.19 1.39 19.91
CA VAL A 31 18.82 1.91 19.77
C VAL A 31 18.85 3.42 19.58
N GLU A 32 19.65 4.15 20.37
CA GLU A 32 19.78 5.60 20.28
C GLU A 32 20.22 6.05 18.88
N SER A 33 21.32 5.47 18.39
CA SER A 33 21.85 5.80 17.05
C SER A 33 20.83 5.54 15.94
N GLU A 34 20.12 4.42 16.01
CA GLU A 34 19.17 4.04 14.99
C GLU A 34 17.86 4.83 15.12
N ALA A 35 17.37 5.12 16.32
CA ALA A 35 16.17 5.90 16.55
C ALA A 35 16.35 7.36 16.11
N GLU A 36 17.51 7.98 16.38
CA GLU A 36 17.80 9.32 15.87
C GLU A 36 17.86 9.35 14.35
N PHE A 37 18.49 8.37 13.71
CA PHE A 37 18.47 8.23 12.26
C PHE A 37 17.05 8.14 11.73
N LEU A 38 16.22 7.27 12.31
CA LEU A 38 14.82 7.12 11.89
C LEU A 38 14.00 8.40 12.11
N TYR A 39 14.27 9.15 13.17
CA TYR A 39 13.66 10.45 13.43
C TYR A 39 14.08 11.49 12.40
N GLU A 40 15.38 11.63 12.12
CA GLU A 40 15.89 12.57 11.12
C GLU A 40 15.29 12.33 9.73
N TYR A 41 15.04 11.07 9.38
CA TYR A 41 14.44 10.69 8.10
C TYR A 41 12.90 10.64 8.12
N GLY A 42 12.25 11.05 9.21
CA GLY A 42 10.81 11.17 9.28
C GLY A 42 10.06 9.87 9.49
N PHE A 43 10.74 8.76 9.80
CA PHE A 43 10.11 7.47 10.12
C PHE A 43 9.60 7.39 11.56
N LEU A 44 10.17 8.20 12.45
CA LEU A 44 9.70 8.37 13.82
C LEU A 44 9.38 9.85 14.10
N LEU A 45 8.49 10.09 15.06
CA LEU A 45 8.30 11.38 15.70
C LEU A 45 8.95 11.34 17.08
N LYS A 46 9.42 12.51 17.56
CA LYS A 46 10.06 12.66 18.87
C LYS A 46 9.29 13.66 19.72
N LYS A 47 9.08 13.31 20.99
CA LYS A 47 8.50 14.19 22.00
C LYS A 47 9.32 14.10 23.29
N GLY A 48 10.10 15.14 23.59
CA GLY A 48 11.16 15.04 24.59
C GLY A 48 12.18 13.97 24.18
N ASP A 49 12.42 13.01 25.08
CA ASP A 49 13.34 11.88 24.84
C ASP A 49 12.63 10.61 24.34
N ASN A 50 11.36 10.70 24.01
CA ASN A 50 10.53 9.56 23.61
C ASN A 50 10.20 9.60 22.12
N PHE A 51 10.11 8.41 21.50
CA PHE A 51 9.85 8.20 20.09
C PHE A 51 8.52 7.45 19.87
N ILE A 52 7.83 7.77 18.76
CA ILE A 52 6.68 7.03 18.25
C ILE A 52 6.81 6.84 16.75
N SER A 53 6.24 5.77 16.22
CA SER A 53 6.26 5.50 14.77
C SER A 53 5.47 6.56 14.00
N ASN A 54 6.05 7.02 12.88
CA ASN A 54 5.42 7.92 11.90
C ASN A 54 5.15 7.20 10.58
N ILE A 55 5.14 5.88 10.60
CA ILE A 55 4.80 5.05 9.44
C ILE A 55 3.51 4.30 9.71
N ILE A 56 2.80 3.99 8.65
CA ILE A 56 1.63 3.12 8.72
C ILE A 56 2.13 1.69 8.90
N ILE A 57 1.76 1.05 10.03
CA ILE A 57 2.06 -0.35 10.30
C ILE A 57 0.76 -1.12 10.21
N ASP A 58 0.64 -1.94 9.18
CA ASP A 58 -0.52 -2.78 8.94
C ASP A 58 -0.33 -4.11 9.71
N GLU A 59 -1.09 -4.27 10.78
CA GLU A 59 -1.20 -5.51 11.53
C GLU A 59 -2.53 -6.18 11.14
N ALA A 60 -2.45 -7.23 10.35
CA ALA A 60 -3.62 -8.00 9.98
C ALA A 60 -4.12 -8.80 11.18
N ASP A 61 -5.21 -8.36 11.83
CA ASP A 61 -6.01 -9.19 12.71
C ASP A 61 -7.27 -9.70 11.99
N ASP A 62 -7.90 -10.73 12.55
CA ASP A 62 -9.05 -11.38 11.91
C ASP A 62 -10.24 -10.41 11.70
N GLU A 63 -10.41 -9.41 12.56
CA GLU A 63 -11.48 -8.43 12.43
C GLU A 63 -11.20 -7.43 11.32
N ILE A 64 -9.98 -6.92 11.23
CA ILE A 64 -9.53 -6.03 10.15
C ILE A 64 -9.64 -6.76 8.81
N ILE A 65 -9.16 -8.00 8.71
CA ILE A 65 -9.27 -8.84 7.52
C ILE A 65 -10.73 -8.98 7.11
N ARG A 66 -11.63 -9.31 8.04
CA ARG A 66 -13.06 -9.47 7.75
C ARG A 66 -13.70 -8.17 7.25
N ILE A 67 -13.43 -7.04 7.92
CA ILE A 67 -13.95 -5.71 7.51
C ILE A 67 -13.44 -5.36 6.11
N HIS A 68 -12.17 -5.63 5.84
CA HIS A 68 -11.53 -5.40 4.55
C HIS A 68 -12.22 -6.23 3.47
N ASP A 69 -12.34 -7.54 3.66
CA ASP A 69 -12.98 -8.45 2.70
C ASP A 69 -14.44 -8.07 2.41
N GLU A 70 -15.21 -7.74 3.47
CA GLU A 70 -16.59 -7.29 3.30
C GLU A 70 -16.67 -5.97 2.53
N THR A 71 -15.79 -5.03 2.82
CA THR A 71 -15.74 -3.71 2.17
C THR A 71 -15.35 -3.86 0.71
N TYR A 72 -14.29 -4.62 0.44
CA TYR A 72 -13.83 -4.89 -0.94
C TYR A 72 -14.89 -5.64 -1.75
N SER A 73 -15.52 -6.65 -1.18
CA SER A 73 -16.57 -7.41 -1.87
C SER A 73 -17.74 -6.52 -2.29
N LYS A 74 -18.21 -5.65 -1.39
CA LYS A 74 -19.30 -4.70 -1.69
C LYS A 74 -18.87 -3.65 -2.71
N ALA A 75 -17.68 -3.06 -2.54
CA ALA A 75 -17.15 -2.06 -3.46
C ALA A 75 -16.92 -2.66 -4.86
N THR A 76 -16.38 -3.88 -4.93
CA THR A 76 -16.14 -4.59 -6.19
C THR A 76 -17.42 -4.90 -6.91
N ALA A 77 -18.48 -5.34 -6.23
CA ALA A 77 -19.76 -5.61 -6.85
C ALA A 77 -20.37 -4.35 -7.47
N LEU A 78 -20.42 -3.25 -6.72
CA LEU A 78 -20.90 -1.95 -7.23
C LEU A 78 -20.08 -1.45 -8.42
N TYR A 79 -18.76 -1.56 -8.33
CA TYR A 79 -17.85 -1.13 -9.39
C TYR A 79 -17.99 -1.98 -10.64
N ALA A 80 -18.15 -3.30 -10.48
CA ALA A 80 -18.31 -4.23 -11.61
C ALA A 80 -19.58 -3.95 -12.41
N ASP A 81 -20.68 -3.68 -11.73
CA ASP A 81 -21.96 -3.35 -12.38
C ASP A 81 -21.84 -2.04 -13.18
N GLU A 82 -21.34 -0.98 -12.57
CA GLU A 82 -21.16 0.33 -13.21
C GLU A 82 -20.14 0.27 -14.36
N LEU A 83 -19.03 -0.45 -14.18
CA LEU A 83 -18.03 -0.63 -15.23
C LEU A 83 -18.59 -1.40 -16.42
N PHE A 84 -19.33 -2.48 -16.17
CA PHE A 84 -19.93 -3.30 -17.22
C PHE A 84 -20.96 -2.51 -18.02
N ASP A 85 -21.81 -1.74 -17.36
CA ASP A 85 -22.78 -0.87 -18.01
C ASP A 85 -22.10 0.23 -18.83
N ALA A 86 -21.07 0.86 -18.31
CA ALA A 86 -20.28 1.87 -19.02
C ALA A 86 -19.60 1.28 -20.27
N LEU A 87 -18.97 0.12 -20.16
CA LEU A 87 -18.36 -0.59 -21.29
C LEU A 87 -19.40 -1.01 -22.34
N SER A 88 -20.55 -1.50 -21.92
CA SER A 88 -21.61 -1.95 -22.80
C SER A 88 -22.24 -0.79 -23.60
N THR A 89 -22.46 0.36 -22.93
CA THR A 89 -23.05 1.55 -23.53
C THR A 89 -22.06 2.35 -24.39
N SER A 90 -20.79 2.35 -24.04
CA SER A 90 -19.74 3.07 -24.81
C SER A 90 -19.45 2.48 -26.18
N GLY A 91 -19.86 1.24 -26.43
CA GLY A 91 -19.54 0.50 -27.65
C GLY A 91 -18.11 -0.07 -27.67
N LEU A 92 -17.32 0.11 -26.61
CA LEU A 92 -15.95 -0.39 -26.52
C LEU A 92 -15.87 -1.91 -26.63
N LEU A 93 -16.89 -2.63 -26.14
CA LEU A 93 -16.97 -4.09 -26.27
C LEU A 93 -17.16 -4.58 -27.72
N LYS A 94 -17.47 -3.69 -28.64
CA LYS A 94 -17.65 -3.99 -30.07
C LYS A 94 -16.58 -3.34 -30.95
N ASP A 95 -15.63 -2.63 -30.33
CA ASP A 95 -14.57 -1.94 -31.06
C ASP A 95 -13.46 -2.94 -31.44
N ASN A 96 -13.34 -3.20 -32.74
CA ASN A 96 -12.34 -4.12 -33.28
C ASN A 96 -10.90 -3.68 -32.99
N ARG A 97 -10.65 -2.41 -32.65
CA ARG A 97 -9.34 -1.93 -32.23
C ARG A 97 -8.98 -2.45 -30.84
N ILE A 98 -9.97 -2.69 -30.01
CA ILE A 98 -9.83 -3.25 -28.64
C ILE A 98 -9.88 -4.77 -28.69
N LEU A 99 -10.84 -5.34 -29.42
CA LEU A 99 -11.04 -6.78 -29.51
C LEU A 99 -10.11 -7.43 -30.54
N GLY A 100 -9.73 -6.71 -31.57
CA GLY A 100 -9.01 -7.25 -32.75
C GLY A 100 -7.48 -7.36 -32.64
N GLY A 101 -6.90 -7.18 -31.48
CA GLY A 101 -5.51 -7.60 -31.20
C GLY A 101 -4.38 -6.92 -31.96
N LYS A 102 -4.60 -5.73 -32.55
CA LYS A 102 -3.49 -4.96 -33.17
C LYS A 102 -2.60 -4.20 -32.17
N PHE A 103 -2.96 -4.18 -30.91
CA PHE A 103 -2.09 -3.70 -29.85
C PHE A 103 -1.16 -4.83 -29.44
N GLY A 104 0.14 -4.55 -29.42
CA GLY A 104 1.13 -5.50 -28.93
C GLY A 104 0.82 -5.88 -27.49
N VAL A 105 0.23 -7.04 -27.32
CA VAL A 105 0.02 -7.62 -25.99
C VAL A 105 1.36 -8.19 -25.57
N PHE A 106 1.96 -7.62 -24.53
CA PHE A 106 3.11 -8.24 -23.89
C PHE A 106 2.61 -9.47 -23.11
N SER A 107 2.60 -10.61 -23.78
CA SER A 107 2.37 -11.88 -23.12
C SER A 107 3.70 -12.37 -22.55
N MET A 108 3.70 -12.74 -21.27
CA MET A 108 4.83 -13.45 -20.66
C MET A 108 4.90 -14.91 -21.10
N THR A 109 3.98 -15.35 -21.91
CA THR A 109 3.94 -16.70 -22.48
C THR A 109 4.31 -16.65 -23.96
N THR A 110 4.97 -17.68 -24.45
CA THR A 110 5.40 -17.81 -25.85
C THR A 110 4.26 -18.01 -26.84
N ASP A 111 3.06 -18.35 -26.34
CA ASP A 111 1.87 -18.51 -27.14
C ASP A 111 1.01 -17.25 -27.14
N PRO A 112 0.58 -16.74 -28.29
CA PRO A 112 -0.38 -15.64 -28.34
C PRO A 112 -1.68 -16.05 -27.66
N PRO A 113 -2.34 -15.12 -26.92
CA PRO A 113 -3.60 -15.43 -26.30
C PRO A 113 -4.64 -15.80 -27.35
N LYS A 114 -5.33 -16.92 -27.13
CA LYS A 114 -6.37 -17.43 -28.03
C LYS A 114 -7.75 -16.82 -27.75
N ASP A 115 -7.87 -16.06 -26.67
CA ASP A 115 -9.12 -15.43 -26.25
C ASP A 115 -9.26 -14.06 -26.94
N GLU A 116 -10.31 -13.90 -27.72
CA GLU A 116 -10.63 -12.63 -28.39
C GLU A 116 -10.88 -11.49 -27.40
N ASN A 117 -11.25 -11.79 -26.15
CA ASN A 117 -11.48 -10.82 -25.08
C ASN A 117 -10.23 -10.52 -24.23
N PHE A 118 -9.07 -11.05 -24.58
CA PHE A 118 -7.85 -10.89 -23.78
C PHE A 118 -7.49 -9.42 -23.52
N LEU A 119 -7.67 -8.55 -24.52
CA LEU A 119 -7.40 -7.11 -24.34
C LEU A 119 -8.36 -6.46 -23.37
N LEU A 120 -9.63 -6.85 -23.35
CA LEU A 120 -10.59 -6.36 -22.37
C LEU A 120 -10.20 -6.77 -20.95
N TRP A 121 -9.82 -8.02 -20.76
CA TRP A 121 -9.32 -8.52 -19.47
C TRP A 121 -8.03 -7.80 -19.03
N SER A 122 -7.18 -7.41 -19.96
CA SER A 122 -5.98 -6.62 -19.66
C SER A 122 -6.30 -5.17 -19.32
N LEU A 123 -7.35 -4.59 -19.91
CA LEU A 123 -7.77 -3.21 -19.64
C LEU A 123 -8.44 -3.03 -18.27
N ILE A 124 -9.16 -4.04 -17.79
CA ILE A 124 -9.88 -3.96 -16.50
C ILE A 124 -8.95 -3.57 -15.34
N PRO A 125 -7.79 -4.22 -15.11
CA PRO A 125 -6.87 -3.81 -14.07
C PRO A 125 -6.37 -2.36 -14.23
N TYR A 126 -6.12 -1.92 -15.45
CA TYR A 126 -5.70 -0.54 -15.73
C TYR A 126 -6.79 0.48 -15.42
N ILE A 127 -8.02 0.20 -15.80
CA ILE A 127 -9.17 1.06 -15.49
C ILE A 127 -9.34 1.11 -13.97
N THR A 128 -9.30 -0.02 -13.30
CA THR A 128 -9.46 -0.11 -11.84
C THR A 128 -8.35 0.64 -11.10
N ALA A 129 -7.10 0.43 -11.48
CA ALA A 129 -5.97 1.08 -10.84
C ALA A 129 -5.95 2.61 -11.02
N ASN A 130 -6.48 3.11 -12.14
CA ASN A 130 -6.50 4.55 -12.43
C ASN A 130 -7.79 5.26 -12.00
N SER A 131 -8.88 4.52 -11.78
CA SER A 131 -10.17 5.12 -11.40
C SER A 131 -10.12 5.84 -10.06
N GLY A 132 -9.29 5.40 -9.13
CA GLY A 132 -9.10 6.03 -7.82
C GLY A 132 -8.79 7.53 -7.92
N ARG A 133 -7.96 7.93 -8.89
CA ARG A 133 -7.61 9.33 -9.12
C ARG A 133 -8.79 10.20 -9.54
N HIS A 134 -9.80 9.61 -10.16
CA HIS A 134 -11.02 10.30 -10.63
C HIS A 134 -12.15 10.25 -9.61
N LEU A 135 -12.12 9.30 -8.68
CA LEU A 135 -13.13 9.14 -7.63
C LEU A 135 -12.86 10.02 -6.42
N LEU A 136 -11.60 10.31 -6.13
CA LEU A 136 -11.21 11.16 -5.00
C LEU A 136 -11.51 12.63 -5.34
N LYS A 137 -12.42 13.23 -4.58
CA LYS A 137 -12.78 14.66 -4.70
C LYS A 137 -11.75 15.58 -4.06
N GLU A 138 -11.06 15.08 -3.05
CA GLU A 138 -10.01 15.79 -2.33
C GLU A 138 -8.76 14.91 -2.33
N THR A 139 -7.64 15.48 -2.70
CA THR A 139 -6.34 14.83 -2.66
C THR A 139 -5.40 15.66 -1.81
N VAL A 140 -4.69 15.02 -0.93
CA VAL A 140 -3.53 15.61 -0.25
C VAL A 140 -2.34 15.50 -1.19
N SER A 141 -1.58 16.58 -1.35
CA SER A 141 -0.35 16.52 -2.15
C SER A 141 0.67 15.60 -1.50
N PHE A 142 1.60 15.08 -2.31
CA PHE A 142 2.69 14.26 -1.77
C PHE A 142 3.49 15.02 -0.70
N ASP A 143 3.78 16.30 -0.94
CA ASP A 143 4.55 17.14 -0.03
C ASP A 143 3.83 17.43 1.30
N GLU A 144 2.49 17.39 1.30
CA GLU A 144 1.69 17.54 2.52
C GLU A 144 1.59 16.23 3.32
N ALA A 145 1.61 15.08 2.63
CA ALA A 145 1.46 13.76 3.25
C ALA A 145 2.79 13.15 3.70
N ALA A 146 3.89 13.55 3.10
CA ALA A 146 5.19 12.94 3.29
C ALA A 146 6.06 13.70 4.30
N ALA A 147 6.87 12.98 5.07
CA ALA A 147 7.86 13.57 5.96
C ALA A 147 9.04 14.16 5.18
N LEU A 148 9.45 15.38 5.51
CA LEU A 148 10.61 16.02 4.93
C LEU A 148 11.90 15.37 5.47
N ARG A 149 12.81 15.04 4.56
CA ARG A 149 14.13 14.48 4.86
C ARG A 149 15.20 15.57 5.00
N PRO A 150 16.33 15.29 5.69
CA PRO A 150 17.43 16.24 5.80
C PRO A 150 18.05 16.69 4.47
N ASP A 151 17.97 15.83 3.43
CA ASP A 151 18.46 16.11 2.07
C ASP A 151 17.47 16.90 1.20
N GLY A 152 16.33 17.32 1.76
CA GLY A 152 15.28 18.05 1.06
C GLY A 152 14.30 17.17 0.27
N GLY A 153 14.49 15.85 0.28
CA GLY A 153 13.53 14.89 -0.27
C GLY A 153 12.39 14.63 0.72
N HIS A 154 11.43 13.80 0.30
CA HIS A 154 10.29 13.40 1.12
C HIS A 154 10.20 11.89 1.23
N ASN A 155 9.67 11.41 2.36
CA ASN A 155 9.40 10.00 2.61
C ASN A 155 7.92 9.76 2.89
N ILE A 156 7.35 8.75 2.22
CA ILE A 156 6.14 8.04 2.67
C ILE A 156 6.55 6.57 2.82
N CYS A 157 6.25 6.00 3.98
CA CYS A 157 6.57 4.61 4.26
C CYS A 157 5.38 3.91 4.96
N SER A 158 5.17 2.68 4.56
CA SER A 158 4.30 1.74 5.27
C SER A 158 5.02 0.42 5.47
N ALA A 159 4.65 -0.30 6.50
CA ALA A 159 5.18 -1.63 6.78
C ALA A 159 4.05 -2.59 7.11
N ASN A 160 4.13 -3.80 6.57
CA ASN A 160 3.23 -4.89 6.92
C ASN A 160 3.90 -5.77 7.96
N VAL A 161 3.15 -6.14 9.00
CA VAL A 161 3.60 -7.13 9.97
C VAL A 161 3.39 -8.51 9.38
N PHE A 162 4.47 -9.24 9.21
CA PHE A 162 4.41 -10.63 8.75
C PHE A 162 4.27 -11.55 9.95
N ILE A 163 3.10 -12.18 10.09
CA ILE A 163 2.84 -13.25 11.04
C ILE A 163 2.85 -14.56 10.24
N PRO A 164 3.78 -15.52 10.50
CA PRO A 164 4.01 -16.67 9.64
C PRO A 164 2.77 -17.53 9.36
N ASP A 165 1.86 -17.65 10.30
CA ASP A 165 0.66 -18.49 10.21
C ASP A 165 -0.65 -17.69 10.01
N ALA A 166 -0.57 -16.38 9.84
CA ALA A 166 -1.74 -15.55 9.56
C ALA A 166 -2.18 -15.68 8.09
N PRO A 167 -3.47 -15.56 7.77
CA PRO A 167 -3.93 -15.44 6.40
C PRO A 167 -3.20 -14.30 5.71
N LYS A 168 -2.57 -14.58 4.55
CA LYS A 168 -1.92 -13.53 3.78
C LYS A 168 -3.00 -12.64 3.17
N PRO A 169 -2.97 -11.32 3.37
CA PRO A 169 -3.83 -10.45 2.60
C PRO A 169 -3.52 -10.66 1.11
N MET A 170 -4.55 -10.90 0.32
CA MET A 170 -4.42 -10.92 -1.14
C MET A 170 -4.42 -9.45 -1.61
N TYR A 171 -3.27 -8.99 -2.05
CA TYR A 171 -3.14 -7.76 -2.79
C TYR A 171 -3.12 -8.06 -4.28
#